data_f7156197b83c1fccb6d4e5f8e79dcdf5
#
_entry.id   f7156197b83c1fccb6d4e5f8e79dcdf5
#
_cell.length_a   1.000
_cell.length_b   1.000
_cell.length_c   1.000
_cell.angle_alpha   90.00
_cell.angle_beta   90.00
_cell.angle_gamma   90.00
#
_symmetry.space_group_name_H-M   'P 1'
#
loop_
_entity.id
_entity.type
_entity.pdbx_description
1 polymer ?
#
loop_
_entity_poly.entity_id
_entity_poly.type
_entity_poly.pdbx_seq_one_letter_code
_entity_poly.pdbx_strand_id
1 'polypeptide(L)'
;MGLAHLSPLAAQSSVDQQGVGGVANIYNLDRDAHVGGVEIHGTIDAAVARQAIELIRSIRPDVDELTVFLSSPGGDVLAAIELGEEIRGQWALTAVGDDGEGECLGACVLVLAAGVRRTPVPERVGLQRLNFDQRDSDRERPKRKYAGLAKTIETYLARMGMPKKLFQEISQQSSGKVLLLDARRLKMLGLDGTDPAYERWLRENNYEQPPQSD
;
A
#
# COMPACT_ATOMS: atom_id res chain seq x y z
N MET A 1 -13.49 1.85 57.04
CA MET A 1 -12.99 2.67 55.93
C MET A 1 -12.19 1.80 54.97
N GLY A 2 -12.83 1.28 53.93
CA GLY A 2 -12.22 0.36 52.97
C GLY A 2 -11.99 1.10 51.68
N LEU A 3 -10.74 1.23 51.24
CA LEU A 3 -10.34 1.76 49.95
C LEU A 3 -10.48 0.65 48.91
N ALA A 4 -11.43 0.83 47.98
CA ALA A 4 -11.56 -0.01 46.81
C ALA A 4 -10.49 0.35 45.78
N HIS A 5 -9.61 -0.60 45.50
CA HIS A 5 -8.69 -0.54 44.37
C HIS A 5 -9.46 -0.78 43.08
N LEU A 6 -9.56 0.26 42.24
CA LEU A 6 -9.99 0.11 40.85
C LEU A 6 -8.79 -0.33 40.03
N SER A 7 -8.79 -1.58 39.58
CA SER A 7 -7.85 -2.08 38.57
C SER A 7 -8.26 -1.53 37.20
N PRO A 8 -7.31 -1.08 36.36
CA PRO A 8 -7.63 -0.73 34.98
C PRO A 8 -7.97 -1.99 34.18
N LEU A 9 -9.09 -1.96 33.48
CA LEU A 9 -9.45 -2.95 32.48
C LEU A 9 -8.39 -2.93 31.37
N ALA A 10 -7.56 -3.94 31.34
CA ALA A 10 -6.74 -4.23 30.17
C ALA A 10 -7.68 -4.65 29.03
N ALA A 11 -7.71 -3.87 27.97
CA ALA A 11 -8.32 -4.27 26.71
C ALA A 11 -7.53 -5.48 26.18
N GLN A 12 -8.12 -6.66 26.30
CA GLN A 12 -7.61 -7.86 25.68
C GLN A 12 -7.97 -7.79 24.19
N SER A 13 -7.01 -7.42 23.37
CA SER A 13 -7.07 -7.66 21.93
C SER A 13 -6.97 -9.18 21.72
N SER A 14 -8.12 -9.82 21.51
CA SER A 14 -8.17 -11.19 21.02
C SER A 14 -7.71 -11.20 19.56
N VAL A 15 -6.47 -11.62 19.34
CA VAL A 15 -5.99 -12.00 18.01
C VAL A 15 -6.66 -13.31 17.64
N ASP A 16 -7.80 -13.23 16.96
CA ASP A 16 -8.41 -14.37 16.27
C ASP A 16 -7.61 -14.63 14.98
N GLN A 17 -6.62 -15.52 15.08
CA GLN A 17 -5.99 -16.15 13.92
C GLN A 17 -6.95 -17.18 13.32
N GLN A 18 -7.88 -16.76 12.47
CA GLN A 18 -8.50 -17.60 11.44
C GLN A 18 -9.44 -16.74 10.55
N GLY A 19 -8.87 -16.15 9.47
CA GLY A 19 -9.65 -15.51 8.43
C GLY A 19 -8.74 -14.99 7.33
N VAL A 20 -8.84 -15.54 6.13
CA VAL A 20 -8.04 -15.19 4.94
C VAL A 20 -8.44 -13.80 4.38
N GLY A 21 -8.98 -12.91 5.18
CA GLY A 21 -9.38 -11.57 4.80
C GLY A 21 -8.39 -10.53 5.29
N GLY A 22 -8.26 -9.44 4.53
CA GLY A 22 -7.56 -8.25 5.00
C GLY A 22 -8.50 -7.33 5.75
N VAL A 23 -7.95 -6.28 6.34
CA VAL A 23 -8.67 -5.22 7.04
C VAL A 23 -8.01 -3.88 6.76
N ALA A 24 -8.81 -2.81 6.73
CA ALA A 24 -8.33 -1.44 6.71
C ALA A 24 -8.89 -0.68 7.91
N ASN A 25 -8.05 0.12 8.58
CA ASN A 25 -8.42 0.89 9.76
C ASN A 25 -7.83 2.30 9.68
N ILE A 26 -8.43 3.26 10.42
CA ILE A 26 -7.79 4.55 10.66
C ILE A 26 -6.63 4.32 11.63
N TYR A 27 -5.48 4.90 11.29
CA TYR A 27 -4.26 4.84 12.06
C TYR A 27 -3.76 6.26 12.33
N ASN A 28 -3.46 6.54 13.59
CA ASN A 28 -2.74 7.75 14.03
C ASN A 28 -3.35 9.08 13.52
N LEU A 29 -4.67 9.27 13.64
CA LEU A 29 -5.32 10.52 13.24
C LEU A 29 -5.10 11.61 14.30
N ASP A 30 -4.26 12.58 13.98
CA ASP A 30 -4.03 13.79 14.77
C ASP A 30 -4.53 15.02 13.99
N ARG A 31 -5.69 15.54 14.41
CA ARG A 31 -6.33 16.71 13.77
C ARG A 31 -5.63 18.02 14.11
N ASP A 32 -4.94 18.09 15.25
CA ASP A 32 -4.24 19.32 15.65
C ASP A 32 -2.91 19.45 14.89
N ALA A 33 -2.24 18.32 14.64
CA ALA A 33 -1.05 18.26 13.78
C ALA A 33 -1.39 18.16 12.29
N HIS A 34 -2.66 18.04 11.91
CA HIS A 34 -3.11 17.85 10.52
C HIS A 34 -2.48 16.64 9.81
N VAL A 35 -2.21 15.57 10.56
CA VAL A 35 -1.67 14.31 10.02
C VAL A 35 -2.59 13.15 10.32
N GLY A 36 -2.61 12.18 9.42
CA GLY A 36 -3.42 10.99 9.61
C GLY A 36 -2.99 9.84 8.72
N GLY A 37 -3.43 8.65 9.08
CA GLY A 37 -3.09 7.44 8.35
C GLY A 37 -4.25 6.46 8.24
N VAL A 38 -4.14 5.62 7.24
CA VAL A 38 -4.94 4.41 7.07
C VAL A 38 -3.96 3.24 7.01
N GLU A 39 -4.16 2.25 7.87
CA GLU A 39 -3.39 1.01 7.81
C GLU A 39 -4.19 -0.07 7.06
N ILE A 40 -3.47 -0.91 6.31
CA ILE A 40 -4.02 -2.04 5.57
C ILE A 40 -3.22 -3.28 5.93
N HIS A 41 -3.90 -4.25 6.56
CA HIS A 41 -3.32 -5.53 6.92
C HIS A 41 -3.96 -6.68 6.14
N GLY A 42 -3.15 -7.72 5.84
CA GLY A 42 -3.63 -8.95 5.20
C GLY A 42 -3.91 -8.80 3.70
N THR A 43 -4.76 -9.67 3.16
CA THR A 43 -5.00 -9.77 1.73
C THR A 43 -5.82 -8.59 1.19
N ILE A 44 -5.35 -7.93 0.14
CA ILE A 44 -6.07 -6.85 -0.54
C ILE A 44 -7.07 -7.48 -1.51
N ASP A 45 -8.33 -7.48 -1.12
CA ASP A 45 -9.46 -7.83 -1.98
C ASP A 45 -10.36 -6.61 -2.25
N ALA A 46 -11.43 -6.80 -3.02
CA ALA A 46 -12.34 -5.71 -3.35
C ALA A 46 -13.08 -5.12 -2.12
N ALA A 47 -13.26 -5.88 -1.04
CA ALA A 47 -13.90 -5.39 0.18
C ALA A 47 -12.93 -4.49 0.96
N VAL A 48 -11.70 -4.96 1.16
CA VAL A 48 -10.62 -4.19 1.82
C VAL A 48 -10.32 -2.92 1.05
N ALA A 49 -10.19 -2.99 -0.28
CA ALA A 49 -9.95 -1.81 -1.12
C ALA A 49 -11.06 -0.76 -0.95
N ARG A 50 -12.35 -1.14 -1.01
CA ARG A 50 -13.45 -0.21 -0.77
C ARG A 50 -13.42 0.39 0.63
N GLN A 51 -13.20 -0.43 1.67
CA GLN A 51 -13.08 0.04 3.04
C GLN A 51 -11.95 1.07 3.18
N ALA A 52 -10.77 0.78 2.66
CA ALA A 52 -9.64 1.71 2.68
C ALA A 52 -9.95 3.02 1.95
N ILE A 53 -10.58 2.96 0.78
CA ILE A 53 -11.00 4.14 0.00
C ILE A 53 -11.98 5.01 0.81
N GLU A 54 -12.97 4.39 1.47
CA GLU A 54 -13.93 5.11 2.32
C GLU A 54 -13.23 5.80 3.49
N LEU A 55 -12.30 5.12 4.16
CA LEU A 55 -11.52 5.69 5.26
C LEU A 55 -10.64 6.85 4.77
N ILE A 56 -9.89 6.67 3.69
CA ILE A 56 -9.07 7.71 3.06
C ILE A 56 -9.90 8.97 2.80
N ARG A 57 -11.06 8.82 2.16
CA ARG A 57 -11.97 9.94 1.85
C ARG A 57 -12.53 10.60 3.10
N SER A 58 -12.79 9.82 4.15
CA SER A 58 -13.38 10.33 5.39
C SER A 58 -12.44 11.19 6.20
N ILE A 59 -11.14 10.86 6.22
CA ILE A 59 -10.14 11.60 7.01
C ILE A 59 -9.41 12.69 6.21
N ARG A 60 -9.37 12.59 4.86
CA ARG A 60 -8.62 13.51 4.01
C ARG A 60 -8.94 15.00 4.21
N PRO A 61 -10.21 15.39 4.45
CA PRO A 61 -10.55 16.80 4.72
C PRO A 61 -9.94 17.35 6.00
N ASP A 62 -9.59 16.50 6.95
CA ASP A 62 -9.11 16.87 8.29
C ASP A 62 -7.57 16.90 8.39
N VAL A 63 -6.85 16.48 7.33
CA VAL A 63 -5.40 16.31 7.38
C VAL A 63 -4.70 16.91 6.15
N ASP A 64 -3.52 17.48 6.36
CA ASP A 64 -2.66 17.96 5.29
C ASP A 64 -1.75 16.85 4.76
N GLU A 65 -1.28 15.96 5.64
CA GLU A 65 -0.51 14.78 5.28
C GLU A 65 -1.28 13.50 5.62
N LEU A 66 -1.49 12.67 4.61
CA LEU A 66 -2.14 11.37 4.72
C LEU A 66 -1.17 10.26 4.30
N THR A 67 -0.94 9.30 5.20
CA THR A 67 -0.10 8.13 4.91
C THR A 67 -0.93 6.85 4.91
N VAL A 68 -0.71 5.98 3.92
CA VAL A 68 -1.26 4.63 3.87
C VAL A 68 -0.17 3.64 4.24
N PHE A 69 -0.33 2.98 5.38
CA PHE A 69 0.59 1.98 5.92
C PHE A 69 0.18 0.59 5.42
N LEU A 70 1.14 -0.16 4.92
CA LEU A 70 0.91 -1.42 4.22
C LEU A 70 1.58 -2.59 4.95
N SER A 71 0.81 -3.62 5.27
CA SER A 71 1.29 -4.91 5.74
C SER A 71 0.48 -6.01 5.05
N SER A 72 0.89 -6.42 3.83
CA SER A 72 0.07 -7.28 2.98
C SER A 72 0.88 -8.27 2.15
N PRO A 73 0.48 -9.56 2.12
CA PRO A 73 1.05 -10.55 1.21
C PRO A 73 0.61 -10.35 -0.27
N GLY A 74 -0.21 -9.33 -0.54
CA GLY A 74 -0.78 -9.06 -1.86
C GLY A 74 -2.27 -9.32 -1.92
N GLY A 75 -2.77 -9.76 -3.09
CA GLY A 75 -4.19 -10.05 -3.28
C GLY A 75 -4.66 -9.79 -4.71
N ASP A 76 -5.87 -9.25 -4.85
CA ASP A 76 -6.48 -8.94 -6.14
C ASP A 76 -5.82 -7.72 -6.80
N VAL A 77 -5.40 -7.90 -8.04
CA VAL A 77 -4.68 -6.86 -8.81
C VAL A 77 -5.57 -5.67 -9.14
N LEU A 78 -6.85 -5.92 -9.46
CA LEU A 78 -7.77 -4.83 -9.82
C LEU A 78 -8.17 -4.02 -8.60
N ALA A 79 -8.40 -4.68 -7.46
CA ALA A 79 -8.62 -4.03 -6.18
C ALA A 79 -7.42 -3.16 -5.76
N ALA A 80 -6.20 -3.67 -5.93
CA ALA A 80 -4.98 -2.91 -5.65
C ALA A 80 -4.80 -1.70 -6.57
N ILE A 81 -5.18 -1.82 -7.85
CA ILE A 81 -5.16 -0.69 -8.81
C ILE A 81 -6.21 0.37 -8.41
N GLU A 82 -7.44 -0.03 -8.11
CA GLU A 82 -8.52 0.88 -7.69
C GLU A 82 -8.11 1.68 -6.44
N LEU A 83 -7.61 0.99 -5.43
CA LEU A 83 -7.08 1.61 -4.21
C LEU A 83 -5.90 2.54 -4.51
N GLY A 84 -4.98 2.13 -5.36
CA GLY A 84 -3.83 2.95 -5.74
C GLY A 84 -4.23 4.21 -6.52
N GLU A 85 -5.27 4.15 -7.36
CA GLU A 85 -5.80 5.35 -8.03
C GLU A 85 -6.37 6.35 -7.04
N GLU A 86 -7.07 5.89 -6.00
CA GLU A 86 -7.54 6.75 -4.92
C GLU A 86 -6.37 7.38 -4.15
N ILE A 87 -5.40 6.57 -3.70
CA ILE A 87 -4.21 7.04 -2.98
C ILE A 87 -3.50 8.14 -3.78
N ARG A 88 -3.28 7.93 -5.09
CA ARG A 88 -2.67 8.92 -5.98
C ARG A 88 -3.54 10.17 -6.13
N GLY A 89 -4.85 10.01 -6.27
CA GLY A 89 -5.80 11.12 -6.40
C GLY A 89 -5.84 12.01 -5.15
N GLN A 90 -5.61 11.43 -3.98
CA GLN A 90 -5.55 12.16 -2.70
C GLN A 90 -4.14 12.67 -2.35
N TRP A 91 -3.16 12.48 -3.22
CA TRP A 91 -1.75 12.83 -2.96
C TRP A 91 -1.23 12.23 -1.66
N ALA A 92 -1.70 11.03 -1.33
CA ALA A 92 -1.31 10.34 -0.12
C ALA A 92 0.08 9.69 -0.25
N LEU A 93 0.75 9.56 0.88
CA LEU A 93 2.02 8.85 1.04
C LEU A 93 1.74 7.36 1.23
N THR A 94 2.73 6.52 0.96
CA THR A 94 2.67 5.09 1.28
C THR A 94 3.91 4.65 2.04
N ALA A 95 3.71 3.81 3.05
CA ALA A 95 4.80 3.22 3.83
C ALA A 95 4.55 1.71 4.02
N VAL A 96 5.61 0.94 4.25
CA VAL A 96 5.52 -0.48 4.59
C VAL A 96 5.71 -0.63 6.09
N GLY A 97 4.65 -1.08 6.79
CA GLY A 97 4.59 -1.08 8.25
C GLY A 97 4.62 0.32 8.85
N ASP A 98 4.40 0.42 10.13
CA ASP A 98 4.57 1.64 10.93
C ASP A 98 5.83 1.57 11.81
N ASP A 99 6.23 0.36 12.18
CA ASP A 99 7.37 0.01 13.02
C ASP A 99 8.49 -0.75 12.29
N GLY A 100 8.38 -0.90 10.95
CA GLY A 100 9.31 -1.66 10.12
C GLY A 100 9.05 -3.18 10.09
N GLU A 101 7.99 -3.68 10.72
CA GLU A 101 7.65 -5.11 10.72
C GLU A 101 6.73 -5.55 9.58
N GLY A 102 6.05 -4.62 8.90
CA GLY A 102 5.15 -4.90 7.78
C GLY A 102 5.86 -5.51 6.57
N GLU A 103 5.09 -6.20 5.73
CA GLU A 103 5.54 -6.67 4.42
C GLU A 103 4.63 -6.15 3.31
N CYS A 104 5.16 -6.03 2.08
CA CYS A 104 4.36 -5.65 0.93
C CYS A 104 4.76 -6.49 -0.28
N LEU A 105 3.96 -7.52 -0.56
CA LEU A 105 4.27 -8.52 -1.59
C LEU A 105 3.24 -8.48 -2.73
N GLY A 106 3.65 -8.90 -3.92
CA GLY A 106 2.74 -9.08 -5.06
C GLY A 106 1.92 -7.86 -5.41
N ALA A 107 0.58 -7.96 -5.35
CA ALA A 107 -0.33 -6.85 -5.67
C ALA A 107 -0.19 -5.64 -4.72
N CYS A 108 0.27 -5.83 -3.48
CA CYS A 108 0.58 -4.74 -2.55
C CYS A 108 1.60 -3.74 -3.14
N VAL A 109 2.56 -4.22 -3.94
CA VAL A 109 3.55 -3.35 -4.59
C VAL A 109 2.90 -2.34 -5.53
N LEU A 110 1.74 -2.65 -6.11
CA LEU A 110 0.97 -1.70 -6.91
C LEU A 110 0.42 -0.56 -6.02
N VAL A 111 -0.05 -0.90 -4.83
CA VAL A 111 -0.53 0.10 -3.85
C VAL A 111 0.63 0.96 -3.36
N LEU A 112 1.77 0.36 -3.00
CA LEU A 112 2.99 1.09 -2.60
C LEU A 112 3.42 2.07 -3.69
N ALA A 113 3.40 1.66 -4.97
CA ALA A 113 3.78 2.49 -6.10
C ALA A 113 2.90 3.73 -6.31
N ALA A 114 1.69 3.73 -5.74
CA ALA A 114 0.74 4.84 -5.87
C ALA A 114 1.10 6.06 -5.02
N GLY A 115 1.80 5.89 -3.91
CA GLY A 115 2.18 6.99 -3.03
C GLY A 115 2.97 8.08 -3.75
N VAL A 116 2.68 9.36 -3.42
CA VAL A 116 3.50 10.47 -3.93
C VAL A 116 4.87 10.53 -3.25
N ARG A 117 4.98 10.04 -2.01
CA ARG A 117 6.22 9.66 -1.34
C ARG A 117 6.06 8.22 -0.86
N ARG A 118 7.07 7.40 -1.09
CA ARG A 118 7.07 5.96 -0.80
C ARG A 118 8.19 5.66 0.17
N THR A 119 7.85 5.02 1.28
CA THR A 119 8.78 4.63 2.35
C THR A 119 8.71 3.11 2.52
N PRO A 120 9.46 2.34 1.71
CA PRO A 120 9.53 0.89 1.84
C PRO A 120 10.50 0.49 2.95
N VAL A 121 10.36 -0.75 3.41
CA VAL A 121 11.38 -1.40 4.23
C VAL A 121 12.14 -2.40 3.35
N PRO A 122 13.49 -2.29 3.22
CA PRO A 122 14.29 -3.25 2.48
C PRO A 122 14.07 -4.67 2.98
N GLU A 123 14.10 -5.66 2.07
CA GLU A 123 13.84 -7.08 2.32
C GLU A 123 12.40 -7.40 2.84
N ARG A 124 11.52 -6.40 2.90
CA ARG A 124 10.11 -6.56 3.24
C ARG A 124 9.18 -6.27 2.06
N VAL A 125 9.73 -5.75 0.97
CA VAL A 125 8.98 -5.54 -0.28
C VAL A 125 9.39 -6.63 -1.27
N GLY A 126 8.39 -7.29 -1.88
CA GLY A 126 8.66 -8.44 -2.75
C GLY A 126 7.84 -8.45 -4.03
N LEU A 127 8.55 -8.66 -5.15
CA LEU A 127 7.89 -8.87 -6.43
C LEU A 127 7.44 -10.32 -6.56
N GLN A 128 6.20 -10.49 -6.97
CA GLN A 128 5.62 -11.78 -7.34
C GLN A 128 5.06 -11.68 -8.75
N ARG A 129 4.96 -12.80 -9.45
CA ARG A 129 4.15 -12.86 -10.66
C ARG A 129 2.70 -12.58 -10.28
N LEU A 130 2.15 -11.49 -10.82
CA LEU A 130 0.76 -11.15 -10.60
C LEU A 130 -0.12 -12.15 -11.35
N ASN A 131 -0.80 -12.98 -10.60
CA ASN A 131 -1.73 -13.98 -11.14
C ASN A 131 -3.15 -13.44 -11.11
N PHE A 132 -3.95 -13.88 -12.08
CA PHE A 132 -5.40 -13.77 -12.02
C PHE A 132 -5.95 -14.80 -11.05
N ASP A 133 -7.09 -14.48 -10.47
CA ASP A 133 -7.86 -15.38 -9.63
C ASP A 133 -8.01 -16.76 -10.31
N GLN A 134 -7.53 -17.80 -9.63
CA GLN A 134 -7.58 -19.18 -10.11
C GLN A 134 -9.01 -19.77 -10.14
N ARG A 135 -10.03 -18.97 -9.77
CA ARG A 135 -11.45 -19.44 -9.77
C ARG A 135 -12.06 -19.56 -11.15
N ASP A 136 -11.42 -19.00 -12.19
CA ASP A 136 -11.87 -19.16 -13.57
C ASP A 136 -11.17 -20.37 -14.22
N SER A 137 -11.73 -21.56 -14.01
CA SER A 137 -11.23 -22.85 -14.55
C SER A 137 -11.45 -23.03 -16.05
N ASP A 138 -11.75 -21.98 -16.79
CA ASP A 138 -12.00 -22.03 -18.22
C ASP A 138 -10.68 -22.00 -19.02
N ARG A 139 -10.19 -23.17 -19.40
CA ARG A 139 -8.86 -23.42 -19.99
C ARG A 139 -8.58 -22.78 -21.34
N GLU A 140 -9.56 -22.20 -22.04
CA GLU A 140 -9.37 -21.63 -23.38
C GLU A 140 -9.27 -20.09 -23.48
N ARG A 141 -9.51 -19.32 -22.40
CA ARG A 141 -9.45 -17.86 -22.42
C ARG A 141 -8.22 -17.21 -21.76
N PRO A 142 -7.16 -17.92 -21.32
CA PRO A 142 -6.12 -17.32 -20.48
C PRO A 142 -5.30 -16.24 -21.18
N LYS A 143 -4.92 -16.44 -22.45
CA LYS A 143 -3.94 -15.58 -23.13
C LYS A 143 -4.43 -14.15 -23.40
N ARG A 144 -5.69 -13.98 -23.79
CA ARG A 144 -6.27 -12.64 -24.09
C ARG A 144 -6.56 -11.86 -22.79
N LYS A 145 -7.08 -12.54 -21.77
CA LYS A 145 -7.31 -11.95 -20.44
C LYS A 145 -6.00 -11.52 -19.80
N TYR A 146 -4.95 -12.34 -19.94
CA TYR A 146 -3.59 -12.06 -19.45
C TYR A 146 -2.98 -10.83 -20.16
N ALA A 147 -3.09 -10.74 -21.48
CA ALA A 147 -2.59 -9.58 -22.23
C ALA A 147 -3.30 -8.28 -21.86
N GLY A 148 -4.60 -8.34 -21.62
CA GLY A 148 -5.40 -7.19 -21.16
C GLY A 148 -4.94 -6.67 -19.80
N LEU A 149 -4.74 -7.56 -18.81
CA LEU A 149 -4.30 -7.14 -17.48
C LEU A 149 -2.84 -6.67 -17.48
N ALA A 150 -1.95 -7.34 -18.19
CA ALA A 150 -0.57 -6.88 -18.31
C ALA A 150 -0.53 -5.44 -18.83
N LYS A 151 -1.37 -5.11 -19.83
CA LYS A 151 -1.49 -3.74 -20.32
C LYS A 151 -2.10 -2.79 -19.31
N THR A 152 -3.09 -3.24 -18.52
CA THR A 152 -3.69 -2.44 -17.44
C THR A 152 -2.63 -2.10 -16.38
N ILE A 153 -1.86 -3.09 -15.91
CA ILE A 153 -0.78 -2.90 -14.92
C ILE A 153 0.30 -1.95 -15.48
N GLU A 154 0.74 -2.17 -16.72
CA GLU A 154 1.75 -1.31 -17.35
C GLU A 154 1.27 0.15 -17.42
N THR A 155 0.02 0.36 -17.85
CA THR A 155 -0.59 1.69 -17.95
C THR A 155 -0.75 2.33 -16.57
N TYR A 156 -1.20 1.56 -15.58
CA TYR A 156 -1.31 2.02 -14.20
C TYR A 156 0.05 2.46 -13.64
N LEU A 157 1.07 1.62 -13.71
CA LEU A 157 2.41 1.95 -13.21
C LEU A 157 3.00 3.18 -13.91
N ALA A 158 2.76 3.33 -15.22
CA ALA A 158 3.18 4.53 -15.95
C ALA A 158 2.49 5.80 -15.43
N ARG A 159 1.17 5.74 -15.10
CA ARG A 159 0.43 6.86 -14.47
C ARG A 159 0.94 7.16 -13.05
N MET A 160 1.42 6.16 -12.32
CA MET A 160 2.06 6.32 -11.01
C MET A 160 3.50 6.84 -11.11
N GLY A 161 3.99 7.15 -12.32
CA GLY A 161 5.36 7.65 -12.53
C GLY A 161 6.45 6.60 -12.37
N MET A 162 6.09 5.31 -12.39
CA MET A 162 7.04 4.23 -12.17
C MET A 162 7.90 3.95 -13.42
N PRO A 163 9.20 3.62 -13.23
CA PRO A 163 10.04 3.18 -14.34
C PRO A 163 9.46 1.93 -15.02
N LYS A 164 9.54 1.86 -16.35
CA LYS A 164 9.14 0.65 -17.12
C LYS A 164 9.78 -0.64 -16.60
N LYS A 165 10.96 -0.52 -16.00
CA LYS A 165 11.70 -1.64 -15.41
C LYS A 165 10.93 -2.35 -14.31
N LEU A 166 10.13 -1.63 -13.51
CA LEU A 166 9.30 -2.26 -12.48
C LEU A 166 8.31 -3.27 -13.10
N PHE A 167 7.58 -2.86 -14.14
CA PHE A 167 6.66 -3.76 -14.85
C PHE A 167 7.39 -4.96 -15.47
N GLN A 168 8.57 -4.73 -16.07
CA GLN A 168 9.38 -5.80 -16.65
C GLN A 168 9.80 -6.83 -15.60
N GLU A 169 10.28 -6.39 -14.44
CA GLU A 169 10.67 -7.30 -13.36
C GLU A 169 9.48 -8.07 -12.78
N ILE A 170 8.32 -7.42 -12.57
CA ILE A 170 7.09 -8.11 -12.15
C ILE A 170 6.70 -9.20 -13.17
N SER A 171 6.75 -8.88 -14.47
CA SER A 171 6.34 -9.79 -15.54
C SER A 171 7.26 -11.01 -15.70
N GLN A 172 8.52 -10.87 -15.30
CA GLN A 172 9.55 -11.92 -15.38
C GLN A 172 9.52 -12.88 -14.19
N GLN A 173 8.74 -12.56 -13.12
CA GLN A 173 8.69 -13.44 -11.95
C GLN A 173 8.09 -14.80 -12.29
N SER A 174 8.67 -15.85 -11.72
CA SER A 174 8.12 -17.21 -11.81
C SER A 174 6.92 -17.36 -10.86
N SER A 175 5.94 -18.16 -11.25
CA SER A 175 4.81 -18.48 -10.38
C SER A 175 5.28 -19.09 -9.05
N GLY A 176 4.71 -18.61 -7.94
CA GLY A 176 4.99 -19.11 -6.59
C GLY A 176 6.33 -18.67 -5.99
N LYS A 177 7.07 -17.76 -6.67
CA LYS A 177 8.31 -17.21 -6.12
C LYS A 177 8.11 -15.74 -5.76
N VAL A 178 8.74 -15.34 -4.65
CA VAL A 178 8.86 -13.95 -4.21
C VAL A 178 10.30 -13.51 -4.40
N LEU A 179 10.51 -12.38 -5.05
CA LEU A 179 11.80 -11.72 -5.16
C LEU A 179 11.81 -10.54 -4.18
N LEU A 180 12.42 -10.70 -3.02
CA LEU A 180 12.61 -9.61 -2.07
C LEU A 180 13.59 -8.57 -2.61
N LEU A 181 13.33 -7.31 -2.33
CA LEU A 181 14.07 -6.17 -2.85
C LEU A 181 14.94 -5.54 -1.77
N ASP A 182 16.22 -5.44 -2.05
CA ASP A 182 17.16 -4.63 -1.26
C ASP A 182 16.95 -3.13 -1.49
N ALA A 183 17.56 -2.29 -0.67
CA ALA A 183 17.45 -0.83 -0.74
C ALA A 183 17.86 -0.27 -2.11
N ARG A 184 18.89 -0.84 -2.75
CA ARG A 184 19.35 -0.42 -4.08
C ARG A 184 18.31 -0.70 -5.15
N ARG A 185 17.68 -1.88 -5.12
CA ARG A 185 16.62 -2.26 -6.07
C ARG A 185 15.36 -1.44 -5.88
N LEU A 186 14.98 -1.17 -4.63
CA LEU A 186 13.84 -0.31 -4.32
C LEU A 186 13.98 1.06 -4.98
N LYS A 187 15.13 1.73 -4.81
CA LYS A 187 15.42 3.01 -5.46
C LYS A 187 15.44 2.90 -6.98
N MET A 188 16.11 1.88 -7.53
CA MET A 188 16.22 1.68 -8.97
C MET A 188 14.83 1.44 -9.64
N LEU A 189 13.90 0.81 -8.92
CA LEU A 189 12.55 0.51 -9.39
C LEU A 189 11.55 1.62 -9.08
N GLY A 190 11.98 2.72 -8.44
CA GLY A 190 11.14 3.85 -8.08
C GLY A 190 10.20 3.59 -6.90
N LEU A 191 10.40 2.49 -6.18
CA LEU A 191 9.57 2.12 -5.03
C LEU A 191 10.02 2.79 -3.72
N ASP A 192 11.17 3.46 -3.71
CA ASP A 192 11.70 4.27 -2.62
C ASP A 192 11.96 5.69 -3.15
N GLY A 193 11.37 6.69 -2.51
CA GLY A 193 11.54 8.09 -2.85
C GLY A 193 10.24 8.84 -3.13
N THR A 194 10.39 10.05 -3.65
CA THR A 194 9.31 11.01 -3.88
C THR A 194 9.02 11.17 -5.37
N ASP A 195 7.75 11.35 -5.72
CA ASP A 195 7.34 11.68 -7.09
C ASP A 195 7.82 13.08 -7.47
N PRO A 196 8.50 13.26 -8.62
CA PRO A 196 9.00 14.56 -9.03
C PRO A 196 7.93 15.66 -9.20
N ALA A 197 6.67 15.28 -9.49
CA ALA A 197 5.58 16.24 -9.56
C ALA A 197 5.20 16.74 -8.16
N TYR A 198 5.18 15.84 -7.18
CA TYR A 198 4.95 16.19 -5.78
C TYR A 198 6.09 17.06 -5.21
N GLU A 199 7.34 16.73 -5.51
CA GLU A 199 8.50 17.56 -5.12
C GLU A 199 8.42 18.98 -5.70
N ARG A 200 7.98 19.13 -6.95
CA ARG A 200 7.75 20.46 -7.53
C ARG A 200 6.67 21.22 -6.79
N TRP A 201 5.54 20.55 -6.53
CA TRP A 201 4.43 21.16 -5.79
C TRP A 201 4.86 21.63 -4.40
N LEU A 202 5.61 20.81 -3.64
CA LEU A 202 6.15 21.19 -2.33
C LEU A 202 6.99 22.47 -2.42
N ARG A 203 7.89 22.56 -3.41
CA ARG A 203 8.74 23.75 -3.61
C ARG A 203 7.92 24.98 -3.99
N GLU A 204 6.94 24.85 -4.87
CA GLU A 204 6.11 25.96 -5.35
C GLU A 204 5.19 26.51 -4.26
N ASN A 205 4.81 25.69 -3.28
CA ASN A 205 3.93 26.08 -2.19
C ASN A 205 4.67 26.38 -0.87
N ASN A 206 6.01 26.44 -0.89
CA ASN A 206 6.87 26.66 0.29
C ASN A 206 6.56 25.71 1.45
N TYR A 207 6.20 24.48 1.13
CA TYR A 207 5.88 23.46 2.13
C TYR A 207 7.19 22.90 2.70
N GLU A 208 7.56 23.33 3.91
CA GLU A 208 8.67 22.74 4.66
C GLU A 208 8.22 21.39 5.23
N GLN A 209 8.83 20.31 4.78
CA GLN A 209 8.56 18.99 5.34
C GLN A 209 8.97 18.96 6.81
N PRO A 210 8.15 18.35 7.70
CA PRO A 210 8.61 18.11 9.06
C PRO A 210 9.90 17.27 9.05
N PRO A 211 10.83 17.50 9.99
CA PRO A 211 12.09 16.77 10.05
C PRO A 211 11.81 15.27 10.13
N GLN A 212 12.46 14.50 9.25
CA GLN A 212 12.39 13.05 9.31
C GLN A 212 13.08 12.61 10.61
N SER A 213 12.38 11.87 11.45
CA SER A 213 13.00 11.21 12.61
C SER A 213 13.94 10.11 12.09
N ASP A 214 15.22 10.25 12.44
CA ASP A 214 16.28 9.26 12.19
C ASP A 214 16.01 7.94 12.92
#